data_eab72dd3a5f6a766eaa732963eceb561
#
_entry.id   eab72dd3a5f6a766eaa732963eceb561
#
_cell.length_a   1.000
_cell.length_b   1.000
_cell.length_c   1.000
_cell.angle_alpha   90.00
_cell.angle_beta   90.00
_cell.angle_gamma   90.00
#
_symmetry.space_group_name_H-M   'P 1'
#
loop_
_entity.id
_entity.type
_entity.pdbx_description
1 polymer ?
#
loop_
_entity_poly.entity_id
_entity_poly.type
_entity_poly.pdbx_seq_one_letter_code
_entity_poly.pdbx_strand_id
1 'polypeptide(L)'
;QISLMPKSCPPVDGFDIAGQSIAAKEVGGDHFDYCYLDSGNKAFGVSIFDVSGKGLYAAMSAVFTSGAFVSETKHSASPAEILTRLNVSVYNHSQRGHFVAFLFAVLDLDRKTATFSNAGQTKPLLRTTDDVSWLDAVGVTFPLGMTEFANYQERTTVLHGGDVLILLTDGLTEAMNASMESYGNERLTEFVRQLAVGNLSAQQIADAINHDIQTFVGAAPQHDDMTMVVVKVR
;
A
#
# COMPACT_ATOMS: atom_id res chain seq x y z
N GLN A 1 3.71 17.89 -2.45
CA GLN A 1 3.19 16.53 -2.26
C GLN A 1 4.31 15.49 -2.23
N ILE A 2 5.17 15.44 -3.23
CA ILE A 2 6.32 14.49 -3.30
C ILE A 2 7.23 14.63 -2.07
N SER A 3 7.37 15.81 -1.50
CA SER A 3 8.19 16.03 -0.29
C SER A 3 7.59 15.44 0.99
N LEU A 4 6.30 15.07 0.99
CA LEU A 4 5.62 14.44 2.12
C LEU A 4 5.77 12.92 2.11
N MET A 5 6.07 12.32 0.95
CA MET A 5 6.38 10.90 0.88
C MET A 5 7.79 10.63 1.42
N PRO A 6 7.99 9.53 2.19
CA PRO A 6 9.29 9.17 2.71
C PRO A 6 10.26 8.85 1.56
N LYS A 7 11.46 9.43 1.60
CA LYS A 7 12.52 9.16 0.61
C LYS A 7 13.16 7.78 0.81
N SER A 8 13.08 7.24 2.01
CA SER A 8 13.59 5.92 2.38
C SER A 8 12.89 5.46 3.64
N CYS A 9 12.78 4.15 3.82
CA CYS A 9 12.31 3.56 5.07
C CYS A 9 13.43 3.68 6.13
N PRO A 10 13.10 4.05 7.39
CA PRO A 10 14.06 3.94 8.47
C PRO A 10 14.47 2.48 8.69
N PRO A 11 15.62 2.20 9.32
CA PRO A 11 15.99 0.83 9.68
C PRO A 11 14.94 0.19 10.57
N VAL A 12 14.42 -1.00 10.17
CA VAL A 12 13.43 -1.78 10.92
C VAL A 12 14.04 -3.13 11.25
N ASP A 13 14.08 -3.48 12.53
CA ASP A 13 14.72 -4.71 12.98
C ASP A 13 14.02 -5.95 12.42
N GLY A 14 14.79 -6.83 11.77
CA GLY A 14 14.32 -8.06 11.16
C GLY A 14 13.49 -7.89 9.89
N PHE A 15 13.44 -6.67 9.33
CA PHE A 15 12.76 -6.39 8.06
C PHE A 15 13.63 -5.55 7.14
N ASP A 16 13.42 -5.71 5.85
CA ASP A 16 13.93 -4.86 4.78
C ASP A 16 12.72 -4.30 4.04
N ILE A 17 12.57 -2.96 4.02
CA ILE A 17 11.35 -2.32 3.52
C ILE A 17 11.73 -1.25 2.51
N ALA A 18 11.04 -1.23 1.38
CA ALA A 18 11.20 -0.19 0.36
C ALA A 18 9.85 0.19 -0.22
N GLY A 19 9.61 1.50 -0.37
CA GLY A 19 8.45 2.04 -1.06
C GLY A 19 8.87 2.79 -2.32
N GLN A 20 8.03 2.69 -3.34
CA GLN A 20 8.21 3.37 -4.62
C GLN A 20 6.86 3.90 -5.10
N SER A 21 6.86 5.13 -5.58
CA SER A 21 5.69 5.74 -6.22
C SER A 21 6.11 6.45 -7.51
N ILE A 22 5.42 6.17 -8.59
CA ILE A 22 5.65 6.75 -9.93
C ILE A 22 4.34 7.41 -10.35
N ALA A 23 4.30 8.72 -10.27
CA ALA A 23 3.13 9.49 -10.66
C ALA A 23 2.94 9.48 -12.18
N ALA A 24 1.70 9.36 -12.64
CA ALA A 24 1.34 9.46 -14.07
C ALA A 24 1.38 10.90 -14.58
N LYS A 25 1.28 11.88 -13.69
CA LYS A 25 1.30 13.33 -13.97
C LYS A 25 2.22 14.04 -12.99
N GLU A 26 2.22 15.39 -13.04
CA GLU A 26 3.02 16.23 -12.13
C GLU A 26 2.66 16.02 -10.65
N VAL A 27 1.39 15.67 -10.35
CA VAL A 27 0.88 15.33 -9.01
C VAL A 27 -0.07 14.15 -9.10
N GLY A 28 -0.05 13.26 -8.11
CA GLY A 28 -0.84 12.03 -8.04
C GLY A 28 -1.81 11.97 -6.85
N GLY A 29 -2.73 10.99 -6.89
CA GLY A 29 -3.59 10.61 -5.76
C GLY A 29 -2.93 9.65 -4.80
N ASP A 30 -1.95 8.91 -5.28
CA ASP A 30 -1.24 7.88 -4.54
C ASP A 30 -0.33 8.43 -3.45
N HIS A 31 -0.27 7.68 -2.35
CA HIS A 31 0.64 7.99 -1.25
C HIS A 31 0.99 6.72 -0.46
N PHE A 32 2.20 6.68 0.09
CA PHE A 32 2.59 5.70 1.10
C PHE A 32 3.36 6.38 2.23
N ASP A 33 3.34 5.78 3.42
CA ASP A 33 4.07 6.31 4.57
C ASP A 33 4.48 5.20 5.55
N TYR A 34 5.41 5.56 6.45
CA TYR A 34 5.96 4.70 7.49
C TYR A 34 5.87 5.38 8.84
N CYS A 35 5.54 4.64 9.90
CA CYS A 35 5.54 5.18 11.24
C CYS A 35 5.84 4.11 12.30
N TYR A 36 6.56 4.48 13.34
CA TYR A 36 6.56 3.70 14.59
C TYR A 36 5.31 4.06 15.39
N LEU A 37 4.62 3.07 15.92
CA LEU A 37 3.35 3.22 16.62
C LEU A 37 3.51 3.18 18.14
N ASP A 38 4.68 2.76 18.62
CA ASP A 38 4.99 2.65 20.03
C ASP A 38 6.37 3.24 20.36
N SER A 39 6.56 3.63 21.62
CA SER A 39 7.83 4.18 22.10
C SER A 39 8.96 3.12 22.20
N GLY A 40 8.62 1.85 22.13
CA GLY A 40 9.56 0.73 22.17
C GLY A 40 10.08 0.34 20.78
N ASN A 41 9.60 0.95 19.71
CA ASN A 41 9.90 0.63 18.31
C ASN A 41 9.66 -0.85 17.96
N LYS A 42 8.61 -1.46 18.54
CA LYS A 42 8.24 -2.86 18.31
C LYS A 42 7.07 -3.02 17.34
N ALA A 43 6.30 -1.96 17.13
CA ALA A 43 5.20 -1.90 16.19
C ALA A 43 5.51 -0.87 15.10
N PHE A 44 5.62 -1.34 13.86
CA PHE A 44 5.95 -0.51 12.69
C PHE A 44 4.81 -0.51 11.68
N GLY A 45 4.26 0.66 11.42
CA GLY A 45 3.17 0.87 10.48
C GLY A 45 3.66 1.16 9.08
N VAL A 46 2.97 0.56 8.10
CA VAL A 46 3.12 0.81 6.66
C VAL A 46 1.75 1.12 6.10
N SER A 47 1.58 2.30 5.53
CA SER A 47 0.34 2.70 4.86
C SER A 47 0.55 2.89 3.37
N ILE A 48 -0.49 2.58 2.59
CA ILE A 48 -0.59 2.90 1.18
C ILE A 48 -2.04 3.28 0.87
N PHE A 49 -2.24 4.33 0.08
CA PHE A 49 -3.57 4.75 -0.32
C PHE A 49 -3.58 5.47 -1.66
N ASP A 50 -4.74 5.45 -2.29
CA ASP A 50 -5.06 6.17 -3.51
C ASP A 50 -6.34 6.98 -3.32
N VAL A 51 -6.31 8.23 -3.78
CA VAL A 51 -7.45 9.16 -3.75
C VAL A 51 -8.15 9.16 -5.09
N SER A 52 -9.45 8.86 -5.08
CA SER A 52 -10.27 8.87 -6.29
C SER A 52 -10.21 10.21 -7.03
N GLY A 53 -10.08 10.17 -8.35
CA GLY A 53 -9.94 11.34 -9.21
C GLY A 53 -8.49 11.65 -9.54
N LYS A 54 -8.25 12.78 -10.24
CA LYS A 54 -6.91 13.13 -10.76
C LYS A 54 -6.60 14.61 -10.56
N GLY A 55 -5.32 14.94 -10.56
CA GLY A 55 -4.84 16.32 -10.51
C GLY A 55 -4.89 16.95 -9.13
N LEU A 56 -5.02 18.28 -9.07
CA LEU A 56 -4.82 19.07 -7.84
C LEU A 56 -5.75 18.65 -6.68
N TYR A 57 -7.02 18.31 -7.00
CA TYR A 57 -7.95 17.90 -5.95
C TYR A 57 -7.51 16.59 -5.28
N ALA A 58 -7.15 15.57 -6.06
CA ALA A 58 -6.66 14.30 -5.53
C ALA A 58 -5.38 14.52 -4.69
N ALA A 59 -4.44 15.31 -5.19
CA ALA A 59 -3.21 15.65 -4.46
C ALA A 59 -3.48 16.37 -3.13
N MET A 60 -4.40 17.34 -3.10
CA MET A 60 -4.77 18.02 -1.85
C MET A 60 -5.47 17.09 -0.86
N SER A 61 -6.35 16.21 -1.36
CA SER A 61 -7.02 15.20 -0.53
C SER A 61 -6.02 14.17 -0.01
N ALA A 62 -5.00 13.80 -0.78
CA ALA A 62 -3.92 12.94 -0.31
C ALA A 62 -3.14 13.58 0.85
N VAL A 63 -2.80 14.86 0.74
CA VAL A 63 -2.13 15.62 1.83
C VAL A 63 -3.01 15.68 3.08
N PHE A 64 -4.30 15.97 2.94
CA PHE A 64 -5.25 15.97 4.06
C PHE A 64 -5.33 14.58 4.71
N THR A 65 -5.51 13.53 3.92
CA THR A 65 -5.63 12.15 4.39
C THR A 65 -4.37 11.71 5.13
N SER A 66 -3.18 12.00 4.59
CA SER A 66 -1.89 11.72 5.24
C SER A 66 -1.79 12.42 6.60
N GLY A 67 -2.13 13.71 6.69
CA GLY A 67 -2.11 14.46 7.94
C GLY A 67 -3.11 13.93 8.99
N ALA A 68 -4.32 13.59 8.56
CA ALA A 68 -5.34 12.98 9.43
C ALA A 68 -4.89 11.58 9.91
N PHE A 69 -4.34 10.75 9.02
CA PHE A 69 -3.80 9.44 9.35
C PHE A 69 -2.69 9.53 10.41
N VAL A 70 -1.70 10.40 10.24
CA VAL A 70 -0.62 10.62 11.22
C VAL A 70 -1.18 11.05 12.59
N SER A 71 -2.30 11.80 12.64
CA SER A 71 -2.97 12.12 13.88
C SER A 71 -3.58 10.89 14.56
N GLU A 72 -4.26 10.04 13.79
CA GLU A 72 -4.91 8.84 14.32
C GLU A 72 -3.91 7.78 14.81
N THR A 73 -2.74 7.66 14.21
CA THR A 73 -1.69 6.72 14.66
C THR A 73 -1.15 7.02 16.06
N LYS A 74 -1.37 8.22 16.59
CA LYS A 74 -1.01 8.59 17.97
C LYS A 74 -1.97 8.04 19.02
N HIS A 75 -3.14 7.58 18.61
CA HIS A 75 -4.23 7.18 19.52
C HIS A 75 -4.48 5.67 19.55
N SER A 76 -4.01 4.93 18.58
CA SER A 76 -4.15 3.47 18.50
C SER A 76 -3.03 2.86 17.66
N ALA A 77 -2.74 1.58 17.89
CA ALA A 77 -1.92 0.74 17.02
C ALA A 77 -2.76 -0.28 16.23
N SER A 78 -4.09 -0.31 16.40
CA SER A 78 -4.99 -1.19 15.63
C SER A 78 -5.28 -0.58 14.26
N PRO A 79 -4.93 -1.26 13.16
CA PRO A 79 -5.29 -0.83 11.81
C PRO A 79 -6.80 -0.59 11.64
N ALA A 80 -7.63 -1.45 12.21
CA ALA A 80 -9.09 -1.35 12.11
C ALA A 80 -9.62 -0.09 12.81
N GLU A 81 -9.16 0.20 14.03
CA GLU A 81 -9.56 1.40 14.76
C GLU A 81 -9.12 2.66 14.06
N ILE A 82 -7.88 2.69 13.56
CA ILE A 82 -7.34 3.85 12.84
C ILE A 82 -8.17 4.14 11.59
N LEU A 83 -8.43 3.12 10.74
CA LEU A 83 -9.21 3.33 9.53
C LEU A 83 -10.67 3.70 9.84
N THR A 84 -11.27 3.16 10.90
CA THR A 84 -12.63 3.52 11.31
C THR A 84 -12.73 5.00 11.71
N ARG A 85 -11.75 5.53 12.45
CA ARG A 85 -11.71 6.96 12.82
C ARG A 85 -11.36 7.84 11.63
N LEU A 86 -10.38 7.42 10.83
CA LEU A 86 -9.96 8.13 9.62
C LEU A 86 -11.11 8.27 8.63
N ASN A 87 -11.97 7.23 8.52
CA ASN A 87 -13.16 7.29 7.67
C ASN A 87 -14.08 8.47 8.02
N VAL A 88 -14.31 8.72 9.31
CA VAL A 88 -15.14 9.86 9.76
C VAL A 88 -14.52 11.19 9.33
N SER A 89 -13.20 11.33 9.48
CA SER A 89 -12.48 12.53 9.07
C SER A 89 -12.55 12.74 7.55
N VAL A 90 -12.33 11.68 6.76
CA VAL A 90 -12.40 11.74 5.30
C VAL A 90 -13.82 12.02 4.83
N TYR A 91 -14.84 11.33 5.37
CA TYR A 91 -16.24 11.54 5.01
C TYR A 91 -16.70 12.99 5.22
N ASN A 92 -16.32 13.60 6.34
CA ASN A 92 -16.73 14.96 6.67
C ASN A 92 -16.02 16.05 5.86
N HIS A 93 -14.86 15.76 5.26
CA HIS A 93 -14.04 16.75 4.56
C HIS A 93 -13.92 16.49 3.05
N SER A 94 -14.33 15.31 2.56
CA SER A 94 -14.35 15.02 1.13
C SER A 94 -15.59 15.55 0.44
N GLN A 95 -15.45 15.93 -0.82
CA GLN A 95 -16.61 16.24 -1.66
C GLN A 95 -17.40 14.96 -1.96
N ARG A 96 -18.70 15.07 -2.12
CA ARG A 96 -19.56 13.93 -2.48
C ARG A 96 -19.06 13.23 -3.74
N GLY A 97 -18.92 11.91 -3.67
CA GLY A 97 -18.43 11.07 -4.77
C GLY A 97 -16.91 10.91 -4.81
N HIS A 98 -16.18 11.55 -3.90
CA HIS A 98 -14.75 11.31 -3.72
C HIS A 98 -14.51 10.42 -2.50
N PHE A 99 -13.57 9.50 -2.64
CA PHE A 99 -13.22 8.52 -1.62
C PHE A 99 -11.72 8.21 -1.67
N VAL A 100 -11.23 7.53 -0.66
CA VAL A 100 -9.83 7.11 -0.57
C VAL A 100 -9.76 5.60 -0.36
N ALA A 101 -9.18 4.90 -1.31
CA ALA A 101 -8.80 3.51 -1.14
C ALA A 101 -7.56 3.46 -0.24
N PHE A 102 -7.65 2.79 0.94
CA PHE A 102 -6.61 2.83 1.96
C PHE A 102 -6.31 1.44 2.51
N LEU A 103 -5.05 1.11 2.62
CA LEU A 103 -4.58 -0.07 3.32
C LEU A 103 -3.54 0.33 4.36
N PHE A 104 -3.74 -0.13 5.59
CA PHE A 104 -2.80 0.04 6.68
C PHE A 104 -2.39 -1.30 7.27
N ALA A 105 -1.09 -1.55 7.33
CA ALA A 105 -0.50 -2.74 7.91
C ALA A 105 0.43 -2.35 9.07
N VAL A 106 0.34 -3.09 10.17
CA VAL A 106 1.22 -2.97 11.33
C VAL A 106 2.04 -4.25 11.46
N LEU A 107 3.35 -4.11 11.44
CA LEU A 107 4.32 -5.18 11.67
C LEU A 107 4.64 -5.24 13.16
N ASP A 108 4.40 -6.40 13.79
CA ASP A 108 4.94 -6.72 15.10
C ASP A 108 6.34 -7.30 14.89
N LEU A 109 7.36 -6.55 15.31
CA LEU A 109 8.77 -6.90 15.03
C LEU A 109 9.26 -8.08 15.87
N ASP A 110 8.71 -8.27 17.06
CA ASP A 110 9.06 -9.40 17.94
C ASP A 110 8.40 -10.71 17.46
N ARG A 111 7.10 -10.65 17.12
CA ARG A 111 6.30 -11.82 16.73
C ARG A 111 6.41 -12.17 15.25
N LYS A 112 6.98 -11.27 14.45
CA LYS A 112 7.01 -11.41 12.99
C LYS A 112 5.61 -11.64 12.41
N THR A 113 4.68 -10.76 12.77
CA THR A 113 3.33 -10.77 12.20
C THR A 113 3.03 -9.46 11.50
N ALA A 114 2.16 -9.51 10.49
CA ALA A 114 1.56 -8.35 9.88
C ALA A 114 0.05 -8.35 10.16
N THR A 115 -0.43 -7.32 10.85
CA THR A 115 -1.87 -7.09 11.05
C THR A 115 -2.31 -5.96 10.12
N PHE A 116 -3.30 -6.17 9.27
CA PHE A 116 -3.74 -5.15 8.33
C PHE A 116 -5.25 -4.99 8.28
N SER A 117 -5.67 -3.78 7.93
CA SER A 117 -7.06 -3.44 7.59
C SER A 117 -7.08 -2.78 6.21
N ASN A 118 -8.12 -3.07 5.43
CA ASN A 118 -8.23 -2.62 4.04
C ASN A 118 -9.57 -1.91 3.81
N ALA A 119 -9.50 -0.66 3.43
CA ALA A 119 -10.62 0.19 3.05
C ALA A 119 -10.62 0.40 1.53
N GLY A 120 -10.92 -0.65 0.77
CA GLY A 120 -11.09 -0.58 -0.69
C GLY A 120 -9.81 -0.55 -1.52
N GLN A 121 -8.65 -0.73 -0.92
CA GLN A 121 -7.37 -0.80 -1.64
C GLN A 121 -7.15 -2.18 -2.25
N THR A 122 -6.30 -2.28 -3.27
CA THR A 122 -5.82 -3.55 -3.81
C THR A 122 -5.32 -4.46 -2.69
N LYS A 123 -5.67 -5.75 -2.77
CA LYS A 123 -5.27 -6.74 -1.76
C LYS A 123 -3.75 -6.83 -1.69
N PRO A 124 -3.16 -7.00 -0.50
CA PRO A 124 -1.73 -7.30 -0.40
C PRO A 124 -1.38 -8.63 -1.07
N LEU A 125 -0.23 -8.69 -1.70
CA LEU A 125 0.32 -9.93 -2.24
C LEU A 125 1.38 -10.46 -1.28
N LEU A 126 1.19 -11.69 -0.78
CA LEU A 126 2.17 -12.38 0.07
C LEU A 126 2.86 -13.49 -0.72
N ARG A 127 4.17 -13.41 -0.79
CA ARG A 127 5.04 -14.47 -1.29
C ARG A 127 5.74 -15.14 -0.11
N THR A 128 5.46 -16.40 0.08
CA THR A 128 6.19 -17.30 1.00
C THR A 128 7.19 -18.16 0.23
N THR A 129 7.89 -19.06 0.92
CA THR A 129 8.76 -20.05 0.27
C THR A 129 7.99 -20.93 -0.71
N ASP A 130 6.75 -21.27 -0.38
CA ASP A 130 5.97 -22.31 -1.06
C ASP A 130 4.88 -21.76 -1.99
N ASP A 131 4.41 -20.52 -1.75
CA ASP A 131 3.26 -19.97 -2.48
C ASP A 131 3.31 -18.45 -2.66
N VAL A 132 2.50 -17.97 -3.60
CA VAL A 132 2.22 -16.53 -3.79
C VAL A 132 0.72 -16.35 -3.83
N SER A 133 0.17 -15.60 -2.88
CA SER A 133 -1.26 -15.44 -2.72
C SER A 133 -1.68 -14.02 -2.33
N TRP A 134 -2.86 -13.62 -2.80
CA TRP A 134 -3.51 -12.38 -2.43
C TRP A 134 -4.22 -12.53 -1.09
N LEU A 135 -3.93 -11.62 -0.16
CA LEU A 135 -4.52 -11.68 1.18
C LEU A 135 -5.88 -10.98 1.19
N ASP A 136 -6.94 -11.74 1.48
CA ASP A 136 -8.27 -11.19 1.64
C ASP A 136 -8.39 -10.33 2.91
N ALA A 137 -9.07 -9.20 2.78
CA ALA A 137 -9.52 -8.44 3.93
C ALA A 137 -10.68 -9.14 4.66
N VAL A 138 -10.94 -8.76 5.90
CA VAL A 138 -12.07 -9.23 6.70
C VAL A 138 -13.07 -8.10 6.86
N GLY A 139 -14.37 -8.43 6.78
CA GLY A 139 -15.45 -7.49 7.03
C GLY A 139 -15.67 -6.47 5.91
N VAL A 140 -15.98 -5.24 6.32
CA VAL A 140 -16.26 -4.13 5.39
C VAL A 140 -14.97 -3.65 4.73
N THR A 141 -15.03 -3.45 3.41
CA THR A 141 -13.91 -2.97 2.59
C THR A 141 -14.26 -1.74 1.75
N PHE A 142 -15.32 -0.99 2.09
CA PHE A 142 -15.62 0.25 1.37
C PHE A 142 -14.46 1.24 1.52
N PRO A 143 -14.08 1.98 0.46
CA PRO A 143 -13.14 3.08 0.56
C PRO A 143 -13.54 4.11 1.62
N LEU A 144 -12.56 4.75 2.24
CA LEU A 144 -12.77 5.82 3.21
C LEU A 144 -13.56 6.97 2.56
N GLY A 145 -14.50 7.53 3.30
CA GLY A 145 -15.35 8.63 2.83
C GLY A 145 -16.52 8.20 1.95
N MET A 146 -16.65 6.93 1.58
CA MET A 146 -17.77 6.44 0.77
C MET A 146 -19.07 6.39 1.59
N THR A 147 -19.00 6.02 2.86
CA THR A 147 -20.12 5.98 3.80
C THR A 147 -19.75 6.66 5.11
N GLU A 148 -20.74 7.27 5.78
CA GLU A 148 -20.51 7.94 7.08
C GLU A 148 -20.03 6.93 8.15
N PHE A 149 -20.63 5.76 8.17
CA PHE A 149 -20.33 4.72 9.14
C PHE A 149 -19.74 3.50 8.43
N ALA A 150 -18.46 3.28 8.63
CA ALA A 150 -17.75 2.07 8.24
C ALA A 150 -16.99 1.54 9.46
N ASN A 151 -17.27 0.30 9.85
CA ASN A 151 -16.56 -0.37 10.93
C ASN A 151 -15.62 -1.41 10.31
N TYR A 152 -14.37 -1.03 10.13
CA TYR A 152 -13.37 -1.90 9.53
C TYR A 152 -12.95 -2.99 10.50
N GLN A 153 -12.45 -4.08 9.93
CA GLN A 153 -11.88 -5.20 10.68
C GLN A 153 -10.43 -5.40 10.25
N GLU A 154 -9.68 -6.13 11.06
CA GLU A 154 -8.29 -6.41 10.78
C GLU A 154 -8.02 -7.90 10.70
N ARG A 155 -7.02 -8.28 9.91
CA ARG A 155 -6.51 -9.62 9.75
C ARG A 155 -5.04 -9.65 10.11
N THR A 156 -4.64 -10.66 10.86
CA THR A 156 -3.23 -10.93 11.17
C THR A 156 -2.73 -12.12 10.36
N THR A 157 -1.55 -12.00 9.79
CA THR A 157 -0.80 -13.09 9.16
C THR A 157 0.57 -13.23 9.81
N VAL A 158 1.04 -14.45 9.95
CA VAL A 158 2.40 -14.75 10.42
C VAL A 158 3.34 -14.66 9.23
N LEU A 159 4.51 -14.08 9.44
CA LEU A 159 5.56 -13.94 8.45
C LEU A 159 6.79 -14.73 8.88
N HIS A 160 7.45 -15.40 7.95
CA HIS A 160 8.66 -16.17 8.19
C HIS A 160 9.87 -15.56 7.47
N GLY A 161 11.07 -15.93 7.88
CA GLY A 161 12.28 -15.45 7.22
C GLY A 161 12.27 -15.74 5.71
N GLY A 162 12.50 -14.71 4.91
CA GLY A 162 12.42 -14.78 3.44
C GLY A 162 11.08 -14.47 2.82
N ASP A 163 9.98 -14.39 3.60
CA ASP A 163 8.69 -13.96 3.09
C ASP A 163 8.72 -12.51 2.61
N VAL A 164 7.93 -12.23 1.58
CA VAL A 164 7.80 -10.89 1.00
C VAL A 164 6.32 -10.51 0.95
N LEU A 165 5.95 -9.45 1.67
CA LEU A 165 4.62 -8.83 1.61
C LEU A 165 4.71 -7.59 0.73
N ILE A 166 3.83 -7.50 -0.27
CA ILE A 166 3.77 -6.39 -1.21
C ILE A 166 2.41 -5.71 -1.06
N LEU A 167 2.44 -4.43 -0.67
CA LEU A 167 1.29 -3.55 -0.69
C LEU A 167 1.38 -2.73 -1.98
N LEU A 168 0.26 -2.55 -2.67
CA LEU A 168 0.27 -1.88 -3.98
C LEU A 168 -1.06 -1.18 -4.25
N THR A 169 -1.03 -0.15 -5.11
CA THR A 169 -2.22 0.47 -5.70
C THR A 169 -2.60 -0.24 -7.00
N ASP A 170 -3.81 -0.03 -7.47
CA ASP A 170 -4.35 -0.67 -8.69
C ASP A 170 -3.61 -0.24 -9.96
N GLY A 171 -2.99 0.96 -9.97
CA GLY A 171 -2.22 1.44 -11.11
C GLY A 171 -1.10 0.49 -11.57
N LEU A 172 -0.58 -0.40 -10.68
CA LEU A 172 0.37 -1.42 -11.11
C LEU A 172 -0.28 -2.51 -11.96
N THR A 173 -1.43 -3.01 -11.52
CA THR A 173 -2.13 -4.13 -12.18
C THR A 173 -3.01 -3.67 -13.34
N GLU A 174 -3.44 -2.40 -13.33
CA GLU A 174 -4.20 -1.77 -14.41
C GLU A 174 -3.33 -1.11 -15.47
N ALA A 175 -1.99 -1.14 -15.33
CA ALA A 175 -1.06 -0.64 -16.33
C ALA A 175 -1.33 -1.30 -17.69
N MET A 176 -1.53 -0.49 -18.75
CA MET A 176 -1.96 -0.95 -20.06
C MET A 176 -0.83 -0.89 -21.09
N ASN A 177 -0.79 -1.88 -21.99
CA ASN A 177 0.08 -1.87 -23.16
C ASN A 177 -0.60 -1.15 -24.36
N ALA A 178 0.10 -1.05 -25.47
CA ALA A 178 -0.41 -0.41 -26.69
C ALA A 178 -1.64 -1.12 -27.30
N SER A 179 -1.88 -2.39 -26.95
CA SER A 179 -3.07 -3.16 -27.37
C SER A 179 -4.25 -2.99 -26.40
N MET A 180 -4.14 -2.11 -25.39
CA MET A 180 -5.15 -1.90 -24.33
C MET A 180 -5.38 -3.14 -23.44
N GLU A 181 -4.38 -4.01 -23.34
CA GLU A 181 -4.38 -5.12 -22.39
C GLU A 181 -3.80 -4.65 -21.08
N SER A 182 -4.45 -4.96 -19.94
CA SER A 182 -3.92 -4.67 -18.61
C SER A 182 -2.85 -5.69 -18.19
N TYR A 183 -1.89 -5.26 -17.39
CA TYR A 183 -0.84 -6.12 -16.84
C TYR A 183 -1.43 -7.26 -16.01
N GLY A 184 -2.36 -6.97 -15.12
CA GLY A 184 -3.22 -7.93 -14.42
C GLY A 184 -2.58 -8.59 -13.21
N ASN A 185 -3.46 -9.05 -12.31
CA ASN A 185 -3.06 -9.74 -11.08
C ASN A 185 -2.34 -11.06 -11.33
N GLU A 186 -2.77 -11.82 -12.37
CA GLU A 186 -2.20 -13.13 -12.69
C GLU A 186 -0.74 -13.00 -13.11
N ARG A 187 -0.44 -12.03 -13.97
CA ARG A 187 0.91 -11.77 -14.44
C ARG A 187 1.82 -11.32 -13.29
N LEU A 188 1.35 -10.41 -12.43
CA LEU A 188 2.11 -9.99 -11.26
C LEU A 188 2.41 -11.16 -10.33
N THR A 189 1.41 -11.99 -10.06
CA THR A 189 1.56 -13.19 -9.21
C THR A 189 2.61 -14.14 -9.78
N GLU A 190 2.56 -14.41 -11.09
CA GLU A 190 3.50 -15.31 -11.72
C GLU A 190 4.91 -14.73 -11.77
N PHE A 191 5.06 -13.44 -12.07
CA PHE A 191 6.35 -12.75 -12.00
C PHE A 191 6.97 -12.84 -10.61
N VAL A 192 6.22 -12.51 -9.56
CA VAL A 192 6.69 -12.55 -8.15
C VAL A 192 7.04 -14.00 -7.74
N ARG A 193 6.30 -15.00 -8.23
CA ARG A 193 6.60 -16.42 -7.99
C ARG A 193 7.95 -16.83 -8.56
N GLN A 194 8.27 -16.37 -9.77
CA GLN A 194 9.51 -16.73 -10.46
C GLN A 194 10.73 -15.93 -9.97
N LEU A 195 10.49 -14.79 -9.29
CA LEU A 195 11.56 -13.91 -8.86
C LEU A 195 12.41 -14.56 -7.76
N ALA A 196 13.73 -14.61 -7.93
CA ALA A 196 14.66 -15.17 -6.96
C ALA A 196 14.92 -14.22 -5.79
N VAL A 197 13.90 -13.96 -4.95
CA VAL A 197 13.93 -12.95 -3.88
C VAL A 197 14.97 -13.19 -2.79
N GLY A 198 15.52 -14.39 -2.66
CA GLY A 198 16.44 -14.75 -1.57
C GLY A 198 17.60 -13.76 -1.39
N ASN A 199 18.25 -13.39 -2.50
CA ASN A 199 19.41 -12.49 -2.50
C ASN A 199 19.08 -11.03 -2.83
N LEU A 200 17.79 -10.69 -3.05
CA LEU A 200 17.38 -9.35 -3.42
C LEU A 200 16.97 -8.56 -2.17
N SER A 201 17.32 -7.28 -2.13
CA SER A 201 16.74 -6.33 -1.18
C SER A 201 15.29 -6.01 -1.54
N ALA A 202 14.53 -5.43 -0.59
CA ALA A 202 13.18 -4.96 -0.85
C ALA A 202 13.15 -3.94 -2.02
N GLN A 203 14.13 -3.05 -2.10
CA GLN A 203 14.27 -2.10 -3.21
C GLN A 203 14.49 -2.83 -4.54
N GLN A 204 15.38 -3.81 -4.59
CA GLN A 204 15.63 -4.57 -5.81
C GLN A 204 14.42 -5.38 -6.27
N ILE A 205 13.59 -5.87 -5.33
CA ILE A 205 12.31 -6.51 -5.65
C ILE A 205 11.34 -5.50 -6.27
N ALA A 206 11.21 -4.31 -5.67
CA ALA A 206 10.36 -3.25 -6.21
C ALA A 206 10.82 -2.81 -7.61
N ASP A 207 12.12 -2.62 -7.80
CA ASP A 207 12.71 -2.26 -9.10
C ASP A 207 12.46 -3.34 -10.17
N ALA A 208 12.56 -4.63 -9.79
CA ALA A 208 12.31 -5.75 -10.71
C ALA A 208 10.84 -5.80 -11.15
N ILE A 209 9.90 -5.63 -10.20
CA ILE A 209 8.46 -5.58 -10.51
C ILE A 209 8.17 -4.40 -11.46
N ASN A 210 8.67 -3.20 -11.12
CA ASN A 210 8.47 -2.03 -11.95
C ASN A 210 9.06 -2.21 -13.36
N HIS A 211 10.24 -2.82 -13.47
CA HIS A 211 10.88 -3.09 -14.75
C HIS A 211 10.03 -4.04 -15.62
N ASP A 212 9.46 -5.11 -15.05
CA ASP A 212 8.58 -6.04 -15.79
C ASP A 212 7.30 -5.33 -16.26
N ILE A 213 6.68 -4.50 -15.40
CA ILE A 213 5.52 -3.71 -15.80
C ILE A 213 5.88 -2.74 -16.93
N GLN A 214 6.98 -2.01 -16.85
CA GLN A 214 7.41 -1.09 -17.92
C GLN A 214 7.73 -1.82 -19.21
N THR A 215 8.30 -3.01 -19.13
CA THR A 215 8.56 -3.85 -20.30
C THR A 215 7.27 -4.29 -20.98
N PHE A 216 6.24 -4.61 -20.21
CA PHE A 216 4.91 -4.95 -20.71
C PHE A 216 4.19 -3.74 -21.34
N VAL A 217 4.22 -2.59 -20.68
CA VAL A 217 3.60 -1.33 -21.13
C VAL A 217 4.27 -0.82 -22.41
N GLY A 218 5.59 -0.95 -22.50
CA GLY A 218 6.37 -0.48 -23.66
C GLY A 218 6.29 1.02 -23.82
N ALA A 219 5.87 1.47 -25.02
CA ALA A 219 5.76 2.90 -25.34
C ALA A 219 4.36 3.50 -25.03
N ALA A 220 3.44 2.73 -24.44
CA ALA A 220 2.12 3.24 -24.07
C ALA A 220 2.23 4.27 -22.92
N PRO A 221 1.40 5.32 -22.91
CA PRO A 221 1.44 6.31 -21.84
C PRO A 221 0.95 5.68 -20.51
N GLN A 222 1.54 6.09 -19.41
CA GLN A 222 1.07 5.72 -18.08
C GLN A 222 -0.29 6.39 -17.81
N HIS A 223 -1.28 5.60 -17.41
CA HIS A 223 -2.67 6.08 -17.21
C HIS A 223 -2.98 6.44 -15.77
N ASP A 224 -2.34 5.79 -14.80
CA ASP A 224 -2.54 6.03 -13.37
C ASP A 224 -1.24 5.98 -12.59
N ASP A 225 -1.26 6.50 -11.35
CA ASP A 225 -0.12 6.45 -10.46
C ASP A 225 0.18 4.99 -10.09
N MET A 226 1.45 4.64 -9.98
CA MET A 226 1.89 3.30 -9.62
C MET A 226 2.66 3.36 -8.31
N THR A 227 2.07 2.86 -7.24
CA THR A 227 2.69 2.90 -5.92
C THR A 227 2.75 1.50 -5.30
N MET A 228 3.90 1.13 -4.76
CA MET A 228 4.08 -0.11 -4.02
C MET A 228 4.97 0.07 -2.80
N VAL A 229 4.75 -0.77 -1.79
CA VAL A 229 5.67 -0.96 -0.68
C VAL A 229 5.97 -2.45 -0.55
N VAL A 230 7.24 -2.79 -0.61
CA VAL A 230 7.76 -4.15 -0.43
C VAL A 230 8.31 -4.29 0.98
N VAL A 231 7.81 -5.28 1.71
CA VAL A 231 8.26 -5.66 3.06
C VAL A 231 8.83 -7.06 2.99
N LYS A 232 10.15 -7.20 3.13
CA LYS A 232 10.84 -8.49 3.17
C LYS A 232 11.28 -8.83 4.59
N VAL A 233 10.99 -10.03 5.05
CA VAL A 233 11.46 -10.55 6.35
C VAL A 233 12.91 -11.04 6.20
N ARG A 234 13.76 -10.60 7.12
CA ARG A 234 15.18 -11.01 7.17
C ARG A 234 15.36 -12.27 8.01
#